data_aa996e94ce903bdb815b234aeaba0225
#
_entry.id   aa996e94ce903bdb815b234aeaba0225
#
_cell.length_a   1.000
_cell.length_b   1.000
_cell.length_c   1.000
_cell.angle_alpha   90.00
_cell.angle_beta   90.00
_cell.angle_gamma   90.00
#
_symmetry.space_group_name_H-M   'P 1'
#
loop_
_entity.id
_entity.type
_entity.pdbx_description
1 polymer ?
#
loop_
_entity_poly.entity_id
_entity_poly.type
_entity_poly.pdbx_seq_one_letter_code
_entity_poly.pdbx_strand_id
1 'polypeptide(L)'
;MSEVTSAERNDRNTTQIPRVTERDVKIATWVCFFAWTFAVYDFVLFGNLLPKLAAELGWTSAKATGINTWVTVGTALVAFGIGPIVDKVGRRRGIIIAVAGAAMASGLTALAGWVIGVVGGLGLVLLILVRSMAGLGYAEQAINATYLNEMFAQTHVDPAKARRRGIIYSLVQSGWPIGSVLAAASIYVLFPIGGWALCFIVAVFPALFIAFAGRYLKESPQFAARHLAEHLLAEGRTEEAHALATDVGVDLTDRSMPLASAFKGESLRSTVVIGSATLLNWLGVLAFAILGTSLLTAANGKGVAFSSALGILVISNVTAFAGYVFHGWLGDRIGRRNTIAIGWTLSGASFSGMLLAPNGTFGLIIALYSAGLFFLIGPYAALLFFNGESFPVHTRATGGSIINAAGQVGAILGGLLITFTLNHSWTWIHAAFVWGCLPLFASGLVILGARNVDPHKVRLD
;
A
#
# COMPACT_ATOMS: atom_id res chain seq x y z
N MET A 1 -35.99 4.65 40.42
CA MET A 1 -35.60 4.26 39.05
C MET A 1 -34.36 5.07 38.71
N SER A 2 -33.20 4.42 38.87
CA SER A 2 -31.88 5.09 38.70
C SER A 2 -31.57 5.28 37.23
N GLU A 3 -31.24 6.50 36.84
CA GLU A 3 -30.62 6.80 35.54
C GLU A 3 -29.31 6.04 35.44
N VAL A 4 -29.30 5.01 34.59
CA VAL A 4 -28.07 4.36 34.16
C VAL A 4 -27.35 5.37 33.25
N THR A 5 -26.30 5.94 33.75
CA THR A 5 -25.51 6.97 33.03
C THR A 5 -25.00 6.43 31.72
N SER A 6 -24.81 7.31 30.72
CA SER A 6 -24.28 6.99 29.38
C SER A 6 -22.93 6.29 29.40
N ALA A 7 -22.16 6.44 30.49
CA ALA A 7 -20.92 5.74 30.76
C ALA A 7 -21.10 4.24 30.99
N GLU A 8 -22.09 3.84 31.77
CA GLU A 8 -22.40 2.42 32.03
C GLU A 8 -22.96 1.69 30.80
N ARG A 9 -23.62 2.43 29.89
CA ARG A 9 -24.10 1.87 28.62
C ARG A 9 -22.98 1.65 27.63
N ASN A 10 -21.92 2.45 27.69
CA ASN A 10 -20.71 2.30 26.87
C ASN A 10 -19.83 1.14 27.38
N ASP A 11 -19.78 0.92 28.70
CA ASP A 11 -19.00 -0.17 29.32
C ASP A 11 -19.61 -1.57 29.05
N ARG A 12 -20.93 -1.71 29.00
CA ARG A 12 -21.57 -3.00 28.69
C ARG A 12 -21.36 -3.47 27.24
N ASN A 13 -21.03 -2.58 26.31
CA ASN A 13 -20.73 -2.95 24.93
C ASN A 13 -19.28 -3.43 24.71
N THR A 14 -18.39 -3.20 25.68
CA THR A 14 -16.98 -3.62 25.62
C THR A 14 -16.70 -4.99 26.25
N THR A 15 -17.68 -5.59 26.94
CA THR A 15 -17.52 -6.83 27.72
C THR A 15 -17.84 -8.13 26.96
N GLN A 16 -18.23 -8.10 25.70
CA GLN A 16 -18.52 -9.31 24.93
C GLN A 16 -17.64 -9.41 23.69
N ILE A 17 -16.95 -10.54 23.53
CA ILE A 17 -16.23 -10.85 22.30
C ILE A 17 -17.24 -10.94 21.15
N PRO A 18 -17.06 -10.16 20.07
CA PRO A 18 -18.00 -10.19 18.95
C PRO A 18 -17.99 -11.57 18.26
N ARG A 19 -19.13 -12.19 18.14
CA ARG A 19 -19.27 -13.37 17.26
C ARG A 19 -19.27 -12.93 15.82
N VAL A 20 -18.32 -13.45 15.03
CA VAL A 20 -18.19 -13.15 13.61
C VAL A 20 -18.88 -14.20 12.78
N THR A 21 -19.71 -13.75 11.84
CA THR A 21 -20.43 -14.59 10.88
C THR A 21 -19.78 -14.49 9.50
N GLU A 22 -20.10 -15.40 8.58
CA GLU A 22 -19.66 -15.31 7.18
C GLU A 22 -20.15 -14.02 6.48
N ARG A 23 -21.31 -13.49 6.90
CA ARG A 23 -21.82 -12.20 6.42
C ARG A 23 -20.91 -11.05 6.86
N ASP A 24 -20.44 -11.06 8.10
CA ASP A 24 -19.53 -10.05 8.63
C ASP A 24 -18.20 -10.07 7.90
N VAL A 25 -17.68 -11.26 7.59
CA VAL A 25 -16.46 -11.42 6.78
C VAL A 25 -16.66 -10.88 5.36
N LYS A 26 -17.79 -11.12 4.71
CA LYS A 26 -18.09 -10.55 3.39
C LYS A 26 -18.15 -9.03 3.44
N ILE A 27 -18.83 -8.45 4.43
CA ILE A 27 -18.88 -7.00 4.62
C ILE A 27 -17.47 -6.44 4.85
N ALA A 28 -16.70 -7.06 5.74
CA ALA A 28 -15.32 -6.70 6.02
C ALA A 28 -14.46 -6.72 4.74
N THR A 29 -14.55 -7.78 3.94
CA THR A 29 -13.82 -7.92 2.68
C THR A 29 -14.10 -6.77 1.72
N TRP A 30 -15.38 -6.44 1.49
CA TRP A 30 -15.74 -5.36 0.57
C TRP A 30 -15.35 -3.97 1.10
N VAL A 31 -15.58 -3.72 2.39
CA VAL A 31 -15.16 -2.43 2.99
C VAL A 31 -13.65 -2.28 2.92
N CYS A 32 -12.89 -3.32 3.24
CA CYS A 32 -11.44 -3.32 3.14
C CYS A 32 -10.95 -3.16 1.69
N PHE A 33 -11.59 -3.83 0.73
CA PHE A 33 -11.28 -3.66 -0.70
C PHE A 33 -11.45 -2.22 -1.16
N PHE A 34 -12.60 -1.60 -0.85
CA PHE A 34 -12.84 -0.21 -1.23
C PHE A 34 -11.98 0.77 -0.43
N ALA A 35 -11.73 0.50 0.85
CA ALA A 35 -10.85 1.32 1.67
C ALA A 35 -9.43 1.37 1.08
N TRP A 36 -8.87 0.22 0.71
CA TRP A 36 -7.57 0.15 0.05
C TRP A 36 -7.59 0.79 -1.34
N THR A 37 -8.62 0.52 -2.14
CA THR A 37 -8.79 1.14 -3.45
C THR A 37 -8.77 2.66 -3.38
N PHE A 38 -9.50 3.26 -2.46
CA PHE A 38 -9.58 4.71 -2.32
C PHE A 38 -8.35 5.31 -1.63
N ALA A 39 -7.69 4.57 -0.76
CA ALA A 39 -6.39 4.96 -0.21
C ALA A 39 -5.33 5.07 -1.32
N VAL A 40 -5.28 4.08 -2.21
CA VAL A 40 -4.37 4.11 -3.37
C VAL A 40 -4.77 5.20 -4.35
N TYR A 41 -6.07 5.38 -4.61
CA TYR A 41 -6.58 6.46 -5.44
C TYR A 41 -6.02 7.82 -4.98
N ASP A 42 -6.14 8.14 -3.68
CA ASP A 42 -5.60 9.38 -3.14
C ASP A 42 -4.06 9.44 -3.20
N PHE A 43 -3.40 8.33 -2.87
CA PHE A 43 -1.94 8.26 -2.86
C PHE A 43 -1.32 8.56 -4.23
N VAL A 44 -1.84 7.94 -5.31
CA VAL A 44 -1.28 8.12 -6.66
C VAL A 44 -1.79 9.40 -7.34
N LEU A 45 -2.86 10.01 -6.84
CA LEU A 45 -3.44 11.24 -7.40
C LEU A 45 -2.42 12.36 -7.46
N PHE A 46 -1.64 12.55 -6.39
CA PHE A 46 -0.61 13.58 -6.31
C PHE A 46 0.51 13.36 -7.34
N GLY A 47 1.04 12.15 -7.43
CA GLY A 47 2.08 11.80 -8.41
C GLY A 47 1.61 12.02 -9.85
N ASN A 48 0.36 11.64 -10.16
CA ASN A 48 -0.22 11.82 -11.48
C ASN A 48 -0.47 13.31 -11.85
N LEU A 49 -0.78 14.16 -10.87
CA LEU A 49 -0.97 15.60 -11.07
C LEU A 49 0.33 16.39 -11.02
N LEU A 50 1.42 15.79 -10.58
CA LEU A 50 2.70 16.46 -10.36
C LEU A 50 3.21 17.27 -11.57
N PRO A 51 3.13 16.80 -12.84
CA PRO A 51 3.55 17.59 -13.99
C PRO A 51 2.73 18.89 -14.16
N LYS A 52 1.43 18.85 -13.85
CA LYS A 52 0.55 20.01 -13.97
C LYS A 52 0.78 21.01 -12.83
N LEU A 53 0.95 20.52 -11.61
CA LEU A 53 1.35 21.34 -10.47
C LEU A 53 2.71 22.01 -10.73
N ALA A 54 3.68 21.26 -11.27
CA ALA A 54 4.98 21.78 -11.61
C ALA A 54 4.91 22.90 -12.66
N ALA A 55 4.11 22.71 -13.70
CA ALA A 55 3.92 23.72 -14.74
C ALA A 55 3.26 25.00 -14.22
N GLU A 56 2.21 24.86 -13.38
CA GLU A 56 1.47 26.00 -12.83
C GLU A 56 2.29 26.77 -11.79
N LEU A 57 3.09 26.07 -10.96
CA LEU A 57 3.88 26.67 -9.90
C LEU A 57 5.34 26.99 -10.32
N GLY A 58 5.66 26.83 -11.59
CA GLY A 58 7.01 27.13 -12.12
C GLY A 58 8.11 26.24 -11.55
N TRP A 59 7.81 24.98 -11.23
CA TRP A 59 8.80 24.04 -10.71
C TRP A 59 9.53 23.32 -11.83
N THR A 60 10.85 23.14 -11.67
CA THR A 60 11.61 22.22 -12.51
C THR A 60 11.21 20.78 -12.21
N SER A 61 11.46 19.85 -13.13
CA SER A 61 11.22 18.42 -12.94
C SER A 61 11.94 17.89 -11.69
N ALA A 62 13.17 18.33 -11.44
CA ALA A 62 13.93 17.96 -10.26
C ALA A 62 13.28 18.47 -8.97
N LYS A 63 12.82 19.74 -8.94
CA LYS A 63 12.12 20.30 -7.78
C LYS A 63 10.80 19.55 -7.50
N ALA A 64 10.03 19.27 -8.55
CA ALA A 64 8.77 18.52 -8.43
C ALA A 64 9.01 17.11 -7.87
N THR A 65 10.02 16.39 -8.39
CA THR A 65 10.39 15.06 -7.88
C THR A 65 10.90 15.12 -6.45
N GLY A 66 11.71 16.15 -6.11
CA GLY A 66 12.17 16.37 -4.73
C GLY A 66 11.03 16.61 -3.75
N ILE A 67 10.02 17.40 -4.13
CA ILE A 67 8.80 17.62 -3.34
C ILE A 67 8.06 16.30 -3.12
N ASN A 68 7.86 15.51 -4.19
CA ASN A 68 7.25 14.19 -4.07
C ASN A 68 8.05 13.26 -3.13
N THR A 69 9.37 13.35 -3.17
CA THR A 69 10.25 12.57 -2.27
C THR A 69 10.04 12.96 -0.81
N TRP A 70 9.97 14.26 -0.49
CA TRP A 70 9.68 14.72 0.87
C TRP A 70 8.28 14.32 1.35
N VAL A 71 7.30 14.36 0.45
CA VAL A 71 5.96 13.81 0.72
C VAL A 71 6.05 12.31 1.03
N THR A 72 6.84 11.55 0.27
CA THR A 72 7.03 10.11 0.50
C THR A 72 7.69 9.82 1.85
N VAL A 73 8.70 10.63 2.24
CA VAL A 73 9.32 10.55 3.58
C VAL A 73 8.27 10.77 4.67
N GLY A 74 7.50 11.85 4.56
CA GLY A 74 6.46 12.16 5.54
C GLY A 74 5.35 11.09 5.58
N THR A 75 4.95 10.58 4.42
CA THR A 75 4.00 9.46 4.29
C THR A 75 4.50 8.21 5.04
N ALA A 76 5.77 7.85 4.88
CA ALA A 76 6.36 6.73 5.59
C ALA A 76 6.36 6.95 7.11
N LEU A 77 6.76 8.13 7.58
CA LEU A 77 6.75 8.46 9.00
C LEU A 77 5.35 8.38 9.62
N VAL A 78 4.34 8.92 8.94
CA VAL A 78 2.94 8.86 9.39
C VAL A 78 2.43 7.42 9.39
N ALA A 79 2.72 6.64 8.33
CA ALA A 79 2.30 5.25 8.24
C ALA A 79 2.89 4.37 9.35
N PHE A 80 4.15 4.59 9.73
CA PHE A 80 4.77 3.89 10.86
C PHE A 80 4.22 4.37 12.21
N GLY A 81 3.90 5.66 12.33
CA GLY A 81 3.40 6.26 13.57
C GLY A 81 1.99 5.84 13.97
N ILE A 82 1.14 5.41 13.02
CA ILE A 82 -0.25 5.06 13.30
C ILE A 82 -0.42 3.68 13.97
N GLY A 83 0.52 2.76 13.77
CA GLY A 83 0.43 1.39 14.31
C GLY A 83 0.09 1.35 15.81
N PRO A 84 0.86 2.01 16.69
CA PRO A 84 0.58 2.06 18.14
C PRO A 84 -0.79 2.67 18.47
N ILE A 85 -1.30 3.57 17.64
CA ILE A 85 -2.63 4.16 17.82
C ILE A 85 -3.70 3.11 17.52
N VAL A 86 -3.57 2.38 16.41
CA VAL A 86 -4.50 1.32 16.02
C VAL A 86 -4.53 0.18 17.04
N ASP A 87 -3.39 -0.14 17.62
CA ASP A 87 -3.31 -1.16 18.69
C ASP A 87 -4.05 -0.76 19.97
N LYS A 88 -4.24 0.55 20.20
CA LYS A 88 -5.03 1.07 21.34
C LYS A 88 -6.51 1.26 21.04
N VAL A 89 -6.84 1.75 19.82
CA VAL A 89 -8.23 2.13 19.48
C VAL A 89 -9.04 1.00 18.83
N GLY A 90 -8.38 -0.05 18.38
CA GLY A 90 -8.98 -1.19 17.67
C GLY A 90 -8.90 -1.10 16.15
N ARG A 91 -9.08 -2.26 15.50
CA ARG A 91 -8.88 -2.38 14.04
C ARG A 91 -9.96 -1.63 13.26
N ARG A 92 -11.22 -1.75 13.67
CA ARG A 92 -12.35 -1.02 13.07
C ARG A 92 -12.15 0.48 13.09
N ARG A 93 -11.84 1.04 14.26
CA ARG A 93 -11.58 2.48 14.42
C ARG A 93 -10.31 2.89 13.66
N GLY A 94 -9.29 2.03 13.65
CA GLY A 94 -8.06 2.24 12.90
C GLY A 94 -8.31 2.45 11.41
N ILE A 95 -9.13 1.60 10.76
CA ILE A 95 -9.52 1.74 9.35
C ILE A 95 -10.23 3.07 9.12
N ILE A 96 -11.21 3.42 9.97
CA ILE A 96 -11.96 4.67 9.86
C ILE A 96 -11.03 5.90 9.98
N ILE A 97 -10.11 5.90 10.96
CA ILE A 97 -9.14 6.98 11.18
C ILE A 97 -8.21 7.11 9.97
N ALA A 98 -7.70 5.99 9.47
CA ALA A 98 -6.80 5.98 8.33
C ALA A 98 -7.45 6.60 7.08
N VAL A 99 -8.66 6.15 6.76
CA VAL A 99 -9.38 6.62 5.56
C VAL A 99 -9.90 8.05 5.71
N ALA A 100 -10.47 8.38 6.88
CA ALA A 100 -10.93 9.76 7.15
C ALA A 100 -9.76 10.76 7.16
N GLY A 101 -8.61 10.37 7.72
CA GLY A 101 -7.40 11.18 7.72
C GLY A 101 -6.85 11.42 6.30
N ALA A 102 -6.85 10.39 5.45
CA ALA A 102 -6.49 10.55 4.04
C ALA A 102 -7.46 11.49 3.31
N ALA A 103 -8.77 11.37 3.56
CA ALA A 103 -9.77 12.29 3.02
C ALA A 103 -9.52 13.75 3.41
N MET A 104 -9.24 13.98 4.69
CA MET A 104 -8.90 15.32 5.17
C MET A 104 -7.63 15.86 4.51
N ALA A 105 -6.60 15.02 4.35
CA ALA A 105 -5.37 15.38 3.68
C ALA A 105 -5.63 15.80 2.22
N SER A 106 -6.50 15.10 1.50
CA SER A 106 -6.90 15.47 0.15
C SER A 106 -7.61 16.82 0.10
N GLY A 107 -8.61 17.04 0.93
CA GLY A 107 -9.31 18.33 0.99
C GLY A 107 -8.37 19.49 1.34
N LEU A 108 -7.49 19.31 2.32
CA LEU A 108 -6.48 20.30 2.71
C LEU A 108 -5.42 20.52 1.62
N THR A 109 -5.12 19.52 0.78
CA THR A 109 -4.21 19.67 -0.37
C THR A 109 -4.75 20.69 -1.37
N ALA A 110 -6.06 20.67 -1.65
CA ALA A 110 -6.69 21.64 -2.52
C ALA A 110 -6.52 23.08 -1.99
N LEU A 111 -6.64 23.27 -0.67
CA LEU A 111 -6.42 24.57 -0.01
C LEU A 111 -4.94 24.96 0.03
N ALA A 112 -4.04 24.02 0.34
CA ALA A 112 -2.60 24.29 0.45
C ALA A 112 -2.01 24.81 -0.87
N GLY A 113 -2.45 24.30 -2.01
CA GLY A 113 -2.01 24.79 -3.30
C GLY A 113 -2.41 26.24 -3.57
N TRP A 114 -3.59 26.65 -3.12
CA TRP A 114 -4.00 28.04 -3.21
C TRP A 114 -3.11 28.93 -2.31
N VAL A 115 -2.77 28.46 -1.11
CA VAL A 115 -1.89 29.16 -0.17
C VAL A 115 -0.46 29.31 -0.73
N ILE A 116 0.06 28.35 -1.52
CA ILE A 116 1.40 28.46 -2.14
C ILE A 116 1.52 29.72 -2.99
N GLY A 117 0.47 30.06 -3.76
CA GLY A 117 0.43 31.26 -4.58
C GLY A 117 0.52 32.56 -3.78
N VAL A 118 0.13 32.53 -2.48
CA VAL A 118 0.09 33.72 -1.60
C VAL A 118 1.33 33.81 -0.71
N VAL A 119 1.80 32.69 -0.16
CA VAL A 119 2.82 32.67 0.92
C VAL A 119 4.14 31.99 0.50
N GLY A 120 4.27 31.60 -0.77
CA GLY A 120 5.52 31.06 -1.33
C GLY A 120 6.05 29.82 -0.62
N GLY A 121 7.29 29.92 -0.08
CA GLY A 121 7.98 28.77 0.53
C GLY A 121 7.28 28.17 1.74
N LEU A 122 6.57 28.94 2.55
CA LEU A 122 5.81 28.44 3.68
C LEU A 122 4.61 27.59 3.20
N GLY A 123 3.96 28.01 2.12
CA GLY A 123 2.89 27.22 1.49
C GLY A 123 3.39 25.87 0.96
N LEU A 124 4.64 25.81 0.47
CA LEU A 124 5.25 24.57 0.05
C LEU A 124 5.48 23.60 1.21
N VAL A 125 5.99 24.09 2.35
CA VAL A 125 6.13 23.27 3.57
C VAL A 125 4.77 22.75 4.01
N LEU A 126 3.75 23.59 4.01
CA LEU A 126 2.37 23.19 4.34
C LEU A 126 1.86 22.10 3.40
N LEU A 127 2.08 22.23 2.10
CA LEU A 127 1.71 21.21 1.12
C LEU A 127 2.38 19.85 1.43
N ILE A 128 3.68 19.86 1.72
CA ILE A 128 4.42 18.64 2.06
C ILE A 128 3.84 18.02 3.33
N LEU A 129 3.61 18.80 4.39
CA LEU A 129 3.05 18.31 5.65
C LEU A 129 1.64 17.72 5.45
N VAL A 130 0.77 18.44 4.76
CA VAL A 130 -0.59 17.99 4.49
C VAL A 130 -0.58 16.71 3.64
N ARG A 131 0.23 16.65 2.58
CA ARG A 131 0.35 15.45 1.75
C ARG A 131 1.00 14.28 2.47
N SER A 132 1.86 14.53 3.44
CA SER A 132 2.41 13.48 4.31
C SER A 132 1.33 12.77 5.12
N MET A 133 0.24 13.45 5.47
CA MET A 133 -0.92 12.83 6.14
C MET A 133 -1.63 11.79 5.26
N ALA A 134 -1.43 11.79 3.94
CA ALA A 134 -1.88 10.70 3.06
C ALA A 134 -1.26 9.34 3.44
N GLY A 135 -0.18 9.35 4.22
CA GLY A 135 0.40 8.16 4.84
C GLY A 135 -0.58 7.39 5.74
N LEU A 136 -1.60 8.05 6.28
CA LEU A 136 -2.71 7.38 6.98
C LEU A 136 -3.41 6.39 6.06
N GLY A 137 -3.73 6.80 4.83
CA GLY A 137 -4.32 5.91 3.82
C GLY A 137 -3.39 4.76 3.42
N TYR A 138 -2.08 5.02 3.31
CA TYR A 138 -1.11 3.97 3.02
C TYR A 138 -0.99 2.94 4.15
N ALA A 139 -1.07 3.37 5.41
CA ALA A 139 -1.06 2.49 6.59
C ALA A 139 -2.30 1.57 6.65
N GLU A 140 -3.40 1.95 6.00
CA GLU A 140 -4.63 1.17 5.91
C GLU A 140 -4.38 -0.24 5.39
N GLN A 141 -3.42 -0.44 4.47
CA GLN A 141 -3.05 -1.76 3.96
C GLN A 141 -2.67 -2.75 5.08
N ALA A 142 -1.86 -2.32 6.02
CA ALA A 142 -1.43 -3.17 7.14
C ALA A 142 -2.56 -3.43 8.14
N ILE A 143 -3.35 -2.39 8.44
CA ILE A 143 -4.51 -2.49 9.33
C ILE A 143 -5.53 -3.47 8.76
N ASN A 144 -5.80 -3.34 7.47
CA ASN A 144 -6.72 -4.14 6.69
C ASN A 144 -6.30 -5.62 6.66
N ALA A 145 -5.02 -5.89 6.40
CA ALA A 145 -4.48 -7.24 6.40
C ALA A 145 -4.64 -7.93 7.77
N THR A 146 -4.28 -7.21 8.84
CA THR A 146 -4.42 -7.71 10.21
C THR A 146 -5.89 -7.96 10.55
N TYR A 147 -6.76 -6.99 10.27
CA TYR A 147 -8.19 -7.09 10.53
C TYR A 147 -8.84 -8.29 9.84
N LEU A 148 -8.58 -8.48 8.54
CA LEU A 148 -9.14 -9.61 7.80
C LEU A 148 -8.62 -10.96 8.30
N ASN A 149 -7.34 -11.06 8.66
CA ASN A 149 -6.78 -12.28 9.23
C ASN A 149 -7.45 -12.64 10.56
N GLU A 150 -7.67 -11.65 11.42
CA GLU A 150 -8.36 -11.83 12.71
C GLU A 150 -9.83 -12.23 12.51
N MET A 151 -10.53 -11.68 11.49
CA MET A 151 -11.90 -12.06 11.13
C MET A 151 -12.00 -13.48 10.57
N PHE A 152 -11.00 -13.92 9.78
CA PHE A 152 -10.97 -15.28 9.24
C PHE A 152 -10.75 -16.35 10.31
N ALA A 153 -10.07 -16.03 11.41
CA ALA A 153 -9.75 -16.99 12.45
C ALA A 153 -10.97 -17.70 13.01
N GLN A 154 -12.12 -17.03 13.08
CA GLN A 154 -13.38 -17.62 13.60
C GLN A 154 -14.24 -18.34 12.54
N THR A 155 -14.11 -17.99 11.27
CA THR A 155 -15.06 -18.44 10.23
C THR A 155 -14.47 -19.39 9.21
N HIS A 156 -13.15 -19.33 8.99
CA HIS A 156 -12.44 -20.08 7.97
C HIS A 156 -11.52 -21.13 8.59
N VAL A 157 -12.00 -21.87 9.57
CA VAL A 157 -11.29 -22.94 10.29
C VAL A 157 -11.19 -24.20 9.41
N ASP A 158 -12.21 -24.49 8.61
CA ASP A 158 -12.24 -25.61 7.67
C ASP A 158 -11.15 -25.45 6.59
N PRO A 159 -10.34 -26.51 6.28
CA PRO A 159 -9.29 -26.47 5.26
C PRO A 159 -9.75 -25.97 3.88
N ALA A 160 -10.98 -26.30 3.45
CA ALA A 160 -11.56 -25.81 2.21
C ALA A 160 -11.82 -24.29 2.23
N LYS A 161 -12.22 -23.76 3.37
CA LYS A 161 -12.42 -22.32 3.58
C LYS A 161 -11.09 -21.60 3.81
N ALA A 162 -10.13 -22.22 4.49
CA ALA A 162 -8.80 -21.67 4.70
C ALA A 162 -8.09 -21.35 3.37
N ARG A 163 -8.23 -22.20 2.34
CA ARG A 163 -7.71 -21.95 0.99
C ARG A 163 -8.30 -20.68 0.34
N ARG A 164 -9.52 -20.28 0.71
CA ARG A 164 -10.18 -19.08 0.18
C ARG A 164 -9.64 -17.78 0.78
N ARG A 165 -9.01 -17.83 1.97
CA ARG A 165 -8.42 -16.63 2.62
C ARG A 165 -7.46 -15.93 1.68
N GLY A 166 -6.60 -16.68 1.00
CA GLY A 166 -5.63 -16.16 0.05
C GLY A 166 -6.29 -15.43 -1.14
N ILE A 167 -7.30 -16.05 -1.75
CA ILE A 167 -8.03 -15.45 -2.88
C ILE A 167 -8.72 -14.16 -2.44
N ILE A 168 -9.38 -14.16 -1.27
CA ILE A 168 -10.06 -12.98 -0.74
C ILE A 168 -9.05 -11.85 -0.48
N TYR A 169 -7.91 -12.18 0.12
CA TYR A 169 -6.89 -11.17 0.38
C TYR A 169 -6.25 -10.63 -0.90
N SER A 170 -6.01 -11.48 -1.90
CA SER A 170 -5.54 -11.05 -3.22
C SER A 170 -6.55 -10.13 -3.91
N LEU A 171 -7.85 -10.41 -3.76
CA LEU A 171 -8.90 -9.52 -4.26
C LEU A 171 -8.82 -8.14 -3.58
N VAL A 172 -8.68 -8.10 -2.27
CA VAL A 172 -8.53 -6.83 -1.55
C VAL A 172 -7.29 -6.06 -2.02
N GLN A 173 -6.17 -6.75 -2.18
CA GLN A 173 -4.92 -6.12 -2.63
C GLN A 173 -4.96 -5.65 -4.10
N SER A 174 -5.81 -6.23 -4.94
CA SER A 174 -6.03 -5.73 -6.30
C SER A 174 -6.68 -4.34 -6.35
N GLY A 175 -7.06 -3.78 -5.19
CA GLY A 175 -7.39 -2.37 -5.04
C GLY A 175 -6.30 -1.41 -5.51
N TRP A 176 -5.01 -1.83 -5.52
CA TRP A 176 -3.93 -0.99 -6.05
C TRP A 176 -4.12 -0.60 -7.52
N PRO A 177 -4.17 -1.52 -8.49
CA PRO A 177 -4.38 -1.15 -9.88
C PRO A 177 -5.74 -0.48 -10.12
N ILE A 178 -6.79 -0.86 -9.40
CA ILE A 178 -8.12 -0.25 -9.54
C ILE A 178 -8.10 1.21 -9.03
N GLY A 179 -7.51 1.47 -7.88
CA GLY A 179 -7.33 2.83 -7.36
C GLY A 179 -6.51 3.71 -8.31
N SER A 180 -5.46 3.14 -8.91
CA SER A 180 -4.64 3.83 -9.92
C SER A 180 -5.42 4.15 -11.20
N VAL A 181 -6.28 3.23 -11.68
CA VAL A 181 -7.21 3.50 -12.79
C VAL A 181 -8.15 4.64 -12.44
N LEU A 182 -8.77 4.60 -11.26
CA LEU A 182 -9.69 5.63 -10.81
C LEU A 182 -9.01 7.00 -10.70
N ALA A 183 -7.77 7.06 -10.20
CA ALA A 183 -7.00 8.29 -10.12
C ALA A 183 -6.73 8.89 -11.50
N ALA A 184 -6.22 8.11 -12.44
CA ALA A 184 -5.93 8.58 -13.79
C ALA A 184 -7.23 9.00 -14.54
N ALA A 185 -8.29 8.20 -14.43
CA ALA A 185 -9.58 8.48 -15.06
C ALA A 185 -10.25 9.74 -14.46
N SER A 186 -10.22 9.90 -13.13
CA SER A 186 -10.79 11.08 -12.49
C SER A 186 -10.05 12.36 -12.89
N ILE A 187 -8.72 12.32 -12.96
CA ILE A 187 -7.93 13.46 -13.44
C ILE A 187 -8.30 13.77 -14.89
N TYR A 188 -8.41 12.75 -15.74
CA TYR A 188 -8.78 12.95 -17.15
C TYR A 188 -10.09 13.72 -17.31
N VAL A 189 -11.08 13.41 -16.46
CA VAL A 189 -12.41 14.05 -16.51
C VAL A 189 -12.44 15.38 -15.75
N LEU A 190 -11.87 15.46 -14.56
CA LEU A 190 -12.06 16.59 -13.65
C LEU A 190 -11.06 17.71 -13.88
N PHE A 191 -9.84 17.40 -14.31
CA PHE A 191 -8.80 18.41 -14.50
C PHE A 191 -9.18 19.50 -15.53
N PRO A 192 -9.80 19.17 -16.68
CA PRO A 192 -10.25 20.19 -17.64
C PRO A 192 -11.36 21.10 -17.10
N ILE A 193 -12.11 20.65 -16.08
CA ILE A 193 -13.27 21.37 -15.53
C ILE A 193 -12.84 22.35 -14.41
N GLY A 194 -12.01 21.92 -13.50
CA GLY A 194 -11.66 22.69 -12.29
C GLY A 194 -10.21 22.49 -11.82
N GLY A 195 -9.32 22.10 -12.73
CA GLY A 195 -7.89 21.94 -12.44
C GLY A 195 -7.61 20.84 -11.40
N TRP A 196 -6.40 20.87 -10.86
CA TRP A 196 -5.95 19.88 -9.87
C TRP A 196 -6.69 20.00 -8.53
N ALA A 197 -7.14 21.21 -8.15
CA ALA A 197 -7.87 21.43 -6.90
C ALA A 197 -9.18 20.63 -6.86
N LEU A 198 -9.95 20.63 -7.98
CA LEU A 198 -11.17 19.87 -8.09
C LEU A 198 -10.92 18.35 -7.95
N CYS A 199 -9.79 17.86 -8.50
CA CYS A 199 -9.43 16.43 -8.36
C CYS A 199 -9.27 16.04 -6.90
N PHE A 200 -8.61 16.86 -6.08
CA PHE A 200 -8.44 16.60 -4.64
C PHE A 200 -9.72 16.79 -3.84
N ILE A 201 -10.56 17.76 -4.18
CA ILE A 201 -11.88 17.95 -3.54
C ILE A 201 -12.75 16.71 -3.76
N VAL A 202 -12.82 16.22 -5.00
CA VAL A 202 -13.63 15.04 -5.33
C VAL A 202 -13.08 13.78 -4.63
N ALA A 203 -11.77 13.67 -4.43
CA ALA A 203 -11.16 12.55 -3.72
C ALA A 203 -11.61 12.41 -2.25
N VAL A 204 -12.16 13.47 -1.65
CA VAL A 204 -12.73 13.42 -0.29
C VAL A 204 -13.95 12.51 -0.22
N PHE A 205 -14.81 12.50 -1.24
CA PHE A 205 -16.12 11.80 -1.20
C PHE A 205 -15.99 10.27 -1.08
N PRO A 206 -15.16 9.56 -1.87
CA PRO A 206 -14.97 8.12 -1.71
C PRO A 206 -14.49 7.74 -0.32
N ALA A 207 -13.57 8.54 0.24
CA ALA A 207 -13.04 8.28 1.56
C ALA A 207 -14.07 8.53 2.68
N LEU A 208 -14.89 9.56 2.58
CA LEU A 208 -16.02 9.78 3.50
C LEU A 208 -17.03 8.63 3.41
N PHE A 209 -17.29 8.12 2.20
CA PHE A 209 -18.15 6.94 2.02
C PHE A 209 -17.63 5.73 2.79
N ILE A 210 -16.32 5.46 2.73
CA ILE A 210 -15.72 4.35 3.48
C ILE A 210 -15.72 4.61 5.00
N ALA A 211 -15.46 5.84 5.43
CA ALA A 211 -15.57 6.19 6.85
C ALA A 211 -17.00 5.92 7.38
N PHE A 212 -18.01 6.21 6.56
CA PHE A 212 -19.38 5.86 6.85
C PHE A 212 -19.64 4.34 6.80
N ALA A 213 -19.14 3.62 5.80
CA ALA A 213 -19.29 2.18 5.67
C ALA A 213 -18.58 1.42 6.81
N GLY A 214 -17.50 1.97 7.35
CA GLY A 214 -16.77 1.42 8.49
C GLY A 214 -17.63 1.23 9.75
N ARG A 215 -18.76 1.92 9.89
CA ARG A 215 -19.72 1.69 10.98
C ARG A 215 -20.38 0.31 10.93
N TYR A 216 -20.43 -0.33 9.76
CA TYR A 216 -20.95 -1.68 9.60
C TYR A 216 -19.93 -2.77 9.91
N LEU A 217 -18.64 -2.40 10.07
CA LEU A 217 -17.61 -3.33 10.50
C LEU A 217 -17.84 -3.69 11.99
N LYS A 218 -17.64 -4.96 12.31
CA LYS A 218 -17.48 -5.40 13.70
C LYS A 218 -16.03 -5.20 14.11
N GLU A 219 -15.80 -5.00 15.42
CA GLU A 219 -14.43 -5.02 15.92
C GLU A 219 -13.84 -6.44 15.83
N SER A 220 -12.53 -6.54 15.72
CA SER A 220 -11.83 -7.82 15.69
C SER A 220 -12.05 -8.59 17.00
N PRO A 221 -12.40 -9.88 16.91
CA PRO A 221 -12.55 -10.73 18.10
C PRO A 221 -11.27 -10.84 18.91
N GLN A 222 -10.11 -10.93 18.25
CA GLN A 222 -8.81 -11.03 18.93
C GLN A 222 -8.47 -9.74 19.66
N PHE A 223 -8.75 -8.58 19.06
CA PHE A 223 -8.56 -7.29 19.73
C PHE A 223 -9.49 -7.16 20.93
N ALA A 224 -10.78 -7.49 20.78
CA ALA A 224 -11.76 -7.42 21.87
C ALA A 224 -11.38 -8.37 23.03
N ALA A 225 -10.96 -9.60 22.71
CA ALA A 225 -10.50 -10.57 23.70
C ALA A 225 -9.25 -10.11 24.45
N ARG A 226 -8.26 -9.58 23.72
CA ARG A 226 -7.03 -9.04 24.33
C ARG A 226 -7.34 -7.91 25.31
N HIS A 227 -8.15 -6.95 24.88
CA HIS A 227 -8.53 -5.81 25.72
C HIS A 227 -9.31 -6.25 26.98
N LEU A 228 -10.23 -7.22 26.83
CA LEU A 228 -10.97 -7.79 27.96
C LEU A 228 -10.04 -8.57 28.90
N ALA A 229 -9.11 -9.35 28.36
CA ALA A 229 -8.13 -10.08 29.15
C ALA A 229 -7.19 -9.15 29.92
N GLU A 230 -6.74 -8.05 29.32
CA GLU A 230 -5.93 -7.01 30.00
C GLU A 230 -6.73 -6.37 31.16
N HIS A 231 -8.02 -6.17 31.00
CA HIS A 231 -8.91 -5.65 32.05
C HIS A 231 -9.06 -6.67 33.20
N LEU A 232 -9.28 -7.94 32.88
CA LEU A 232 -9.37 -9.03 33.86
C LEU A 232 -8.06 -9.18 34.65
N LEU A 233 -6.90 -9.05 33.97
CA LEU A 233 -5.59 -9.07 34.66
C LEU A 233 -5.45 -7.89 35.62
N ALA A 234 -5.91 -6.70 35.24
CA ALA A 234 -5.90 -5.52 36.11
C ALA A 234 -6.81 -5.68 37.34
N GLU A 235 -7.88 -6.46 37.22
CA GLU A 235 -8.80 -6.83 38.32
C GLU A 235 -8.28 -8.01 39.18
N GLY A 236 -7.12 -8.61 38.81
CA GLY A 236 -6.54 -9.77 39.51
C GLY A 236 -7.16 -11.12 39.13
N ARG A 237 -8.03 -11.18 38.12
CA ARG A 237 -8.71 -12.39 37.60
C ARG A 237 -7.86 -13.10 36.56
N THR A 238 -6.68 -13.55 36.97
CA THR A 238 -5.63 -14.07 36.07
C THR A 238 -6.06 -15.33 35.33
N GLU A 239 -6.74 -16.28 36.00
CA GLU A 239 -7.16 -17.54 35.37
C GLU A 239 -8.22 -17.31 34.28
N GLU A 240 -9.16 -16.40 34.53
CA GLU A 240 -10.19 -16.06 33.54
C GLU A 240 -9.58 -15.34 32.33
N ALA A 241 -8.61 -14.45 32.55
CA ALA A 241 -7.90 -13.78 31.50
C ALA A 241 -7.16 -14.77 30.59
N HIS A 242 -6.45 -15.75 31.17
CA HIS A 242 -5.75 -16.78 30.41
C HIS A 242 -6.69 -17.74 29.69
N ALA A 243 -7.80 -18.15 30.31
CA ALA A 243 -8.81 -18.99 29.67
C ALA A 243 -9.42 -18.28 28.44
N LEU A 244 -9.78 -17.01 28.59
CA LEU A 244 -10.34 -16.19 27.52
C LEU A 244 -9.36 -16.03 26.35
N ALA A 245 -8.10 -15.73 26.64
CA ALA A 245 -7.05 -15.56 25.65
C ALA A 245 -6.79 -16.87 24.85
N THR A 246 -6.79 -18.01 25.55
CA THR A 246 -6.61 -19.33 24.95
C THR A 246 -7.77 -19.69 24.02
N ASP A 247 -9.03 -19.40 24.42
CA ASP A 247 -10.24 -19.68 23.62
C ASP A 247 -10.24 -18.96 22.29
N VAL A 248 -9.65 -17.77 22.22
CA VAL A 248 -9.58 -16.93 20.99
C VAL A 248 -8.22 -17.03 20.28
N GLY A 249 -7.30 -17.79 20.82
CA GLY A 249 -5.94 -17.95 20.27
C GLY A 249 -5.09 -16.68 20.42
N VAL A 250 -5.29 -15.92 21.49
CA VAL A 250 -4.50 -14.73 21.83
C VAL A 250 -3.45 -15.13 22.86
N ASP A 251 -2.19 -14.88 22.56
CA ASP A 251 -1.11 -15.04 23.54
C ASP A 251 -0.93 -13.72 24.31
N LEU A 252 -1.24 -13.72 25.59
CA LEU A 252 -1.07 -12.57 26.48
C LEU A 252 0.41 -12.32 26.84
N THR A 253 1.26 -13.30 26.60
CA THR A 253 2.71 -13.19 26.84
C THR A 253 3.44 -12.70 25.58
N ASP A 254 2.75 -12.63 24.45
CA ASP A 254 3.32 -12.20 23.17
C ASP A 254 3.73 -10.72 23.25
N ARG A 255 4.90 -10.50 23.79
CA ARG A 255 5.63 -9.25 23.62
C ARG A 255 6.09 -9.23 22.17
N SER A 256 5.76 -8.18 21.43
CA SER A 256 6.28 -7.95 20.09
C SER A 256 7.74 -8.35 20.00
N MET A 257 8.03 -9.38 19.18
CA MET A 257 9.40 -9.88 19.06
C MET A 257 10.33 -8.72 18.65
N PRO A 258 11.48 -8.55 19.32
CA PRO A 258 12.42 -7.49 18.97
C PRO A 258 12.75 -7.52 17.49
N LEU A 259 12.84 -6.37 16.81
CA LEU A 259 13.23 -6.28 15.40
C LEU A 259 14.48 -7.13 15.09
N ALA A 260 15.39 -7.23 16.06
CA ALA A 260 16.58 -8.07 15.94
C ALA A 260 16.29 -9.56 15.72
N SER A 261 15.13 -10.08 16.11
CA SER A 261 14.77 -11.48 15.89
C SER A 261 14.64 -11.85 14.42
N ALA A 262 14.19 -10.91 13.58
CA ALA A 262 14.09 -11.11 12.15
C ALA A 262 15.47 -11.17 11.44
N PHE A 263 16.54 -10.73 12.12
CA PHE A 263 17.92 -10.78 11.61
C PHE A 263 18.73 -11.92 12.23
N LYS A 264 18.08 -12.95 12.78
CA LYS A 264 18.74 -14.11 13.40
C LYS A 264 18.21 -15.43 12.81
N GLY A 265 19.05 -16.46 12.88
CA GLY A 265 18.67 -17.83 12.52
C GLY A 265 18.08 -17.93 11.10
N GLU A 266 16.99 -18.65 10.99
CA GLU A 266 16.32 -18.91 9.70
C GLU A 266 15.70 -17.68 9.05
N SER A 267 15.31 -16.68 9.85
CA SER A 267 14.69 -15.44 9.36
C SER A 267 15.67 -14.51 8.67
N LEU A 268 16.97 -14.55 9.01
CA LEU A 268 17.99 -13.65 8.46
C LEU A 268 18.01 -13.66 6.93
N ARG A 269 18.07 -14.85 6.33
CA ARG A 269 18.12 -14.99 4.86
C ARG A 269 16.87 -14.39 4.20
N SER A 270 15.69 -14.69 4.75
CA SER A 270 14.43 -14.15 4.23
C SER A 270 14.37 -12.64 4.37
N THR A 271 14.74 -12.10 5.54
CA THR A 271 14.75 -10.65 5.80
C THR A 271 15.69 -9.93 4.84
N VAL A 272 16.92 -10.39 4.70
CA VAL A 272 17.91 -9.71 3.85
C VAL A 272 17.55 -9.83 2.37
N VAL A 273 17.25 -11.03 1.90
CA VAL A 273 17.03 -11.25 0.46
C VAL A 273 15.72 -10.63 -0.01
N ILE A 274 14.59 -10.92 0.69
CA ILE A 274 13.29 -10.40 0.28
C ILE A 274 13.24 -8.88 0.52
N GLY A 275 13.81 -8.41 1.64
CA GLY A 275 13.91 -6.99 1.94
C GLY A 275 14.71 -6.22 0.89
N SER A 276 15.91 -6.71 0.51
CA SER A 276 16.72 -6.07 -0.52
C SER A 276 16.05 -6.10 -1.90
N ALA A 277 15.43 -7.23 -2.26
CA ALA A 277 14.69 -7.35 -3.52
C ALA A 277 13.51 -6.37 -3.56
N THR A 278 12.75 -6.24 -2.46
CA THR A 278 11.63 -5.31 -2.36
C THR A 278 12.11 -3.86 -2.40
N LEU A 279 13.20 -3.52 -1.70
CA LEU A 279 13.81 -2.19 -1.76
C LEU A 279 14.15 -1.81 -3.20
N LEU A 280 14.86 -2.68 -3.93
CA LEU A 280 15.23 -2.46 -5.33
C LEU A 280 14.00 -2.35 -6.23
N ASN A 281 12.99 -3.19 -6.02
CA ASN A 281 11.75 -3.13 -6.78
C ASN A 281 11.04 -1.78 -6.63
N TRP A 282 10.99 -1.23 -5.40
CA TRP A 282 10.32 0.03 -5.14
C TRP A 282 10.99 1.27 -5.74
N LEU A 283 12.28 1.21 -6.12
CA LEU A 283 12.89 2.23 -6.99
C LEU A 283 12.14 2.28 -8.34
N GLY A 284 11.87 1.11 -8.92
CA GLY A 284 11.10 1.00 -10.17
C GLY A 284 9.63 1.37 -10.01
N VAL A 285 8.99 0.96 -8.91
CA VAL A 285 7.61 1.37 -8.58
C VAL A 285 7.50 2.88 -8.53
N LEU A 286 8.45 3.56 -7.87
CA LEU A 286 8.45 5.02 -7.84
C LEU A 286 8.59 5.62 -9.23
N ALA A 287 9.54 5.15 -10.03
CA ALA A 287 9.83 5.70 -11.36
C ALA A 287 8.64 5.53 -12.32
N PHE A 288 8.01 4.35 -12.34
CA PHE A 288 7.02 4.00 -13.35
C PHE A 288 5.58 4.02 -12.86
N ALA A 289 5.27 3.63 -11.63
CA ALA A 289 3.90 3.62 -11.14
C ALA A 289 3.49 4.94 -10.45
N ILE A 290 4.42 5.66 -9.81
CA ILE A 290 4.13 6.90 -9.09
C ILE A 290 4.49 8.14 -9.92
N LEU A 291 5.70 8.19 -10.47
CA LEU A 291 6.19 9.30 -11.30
C LEU A 291 5.98 9.06 -12.81
N GLY A 292 5.23 8.05 -13.19
CA GLY A 292 5.01 7.65 -14.58
C GLY A 292 4.46 8.77 -15.45
N THR A 293 3.54 9.59 -14.94
CA THR A 293 3.05 10.78 -15.65
C THR A 293 4.15 11.80 -15.92
N SER A 294 5.04 12.04 -14.95
CA SER A 294 6.17 12.96 -15.10
C SER A 294 7.13 12.47 -16.16
N LEU A 295 7.48 11.17 -16.16
CA LEU A 295 8.31 10.54 -17.18
C LEU A 295 7.68 10.62 -18.58
N LEU A 296 6.39 10.31 -18.69
CA LEU A 296 5.67 10.29 -19.97
C LEU A 296 5.51 11.67 -20.57
N THR A 297 5.27 12.70 -19.74
CA THR A 297 4.97 14.06 -20.23
C THR A 297 6.18 14.96 -20.37
N ALA A 298 7.29 14.68 -19.68
CA ALA A 298 8.50 15.50 -19.76
C ALA A 298 9.06 15.54 -21.18
N ALA A 299 9.49 16.73 -21.65
CA ALA A 299 10.08 16.91 -22.98
C ALA A 299 11.35 16.07 -23.16
N ASN A 300 12.16 15.90 -22.10
CA ASN A 300 13.35 15.04 -22.06
C ASN A 300 13.03 13.61 -21.57
N GLY A 301 11.74 13.26 -21.47
CA GLY A 301 11.18 11.93 -21.27
C GLY A 301 10.56 11.42 -22.58
N LYS A 302 9.26 11.07 -22.53
CA LYS A 302 8.55 10.62 -23.74
C LYS A 302 7.82 11.73 -24.51
N GLY A 303 7.67 12.93 -23.95
CA GLY A 303 7.01 14.06 -24.58
C GLY A 303 5.54 13.83 -24.93
N VAL A 304 4.88 12.90 -24.24
CA VAL A 304 3.47 12.56 -24.49
C VAL A 304 2.56 13.62 -23.90
N ALA A 305 1.48 13.98 -24.59
CA ALA A 305 0.48 14.89 -24.06
C ALA A 305 -0.11 14.35 -22.74
N PHE A 306 -0.43 15.25 -21.79
CA PHE A 306 -0.88 14.85 -20.45
C PHE A 306 -2.12 13.96 -20.47
N SER A 307 -3.12 14.30 -21.30
CA SER A 307 -4.32 13.47 -21.46
C SER A 307 -4.00 12.07 -21.99
N SER A 308 -3.08 11.97 -22.95
CA SER A 308 -2.63 10.69 -23.49
C SER A 308 -1.82 9.88 -22.45
N ALA A 309 -1.02 10.54 -21.62
CA ALA A 309 -0.32 9.88 -20.53
C ALA A 309 -1.30 9.27 -19.50
N LEU A 310 -2.37 9.99 -19.16
CA LEU A 310 -3.44 9.45 -18.32
C LEU A 310 -4.13 8.24 -18.97
N GLY A 311 -4.40 8.30 -20.28
CA GLY A 311 -4.94 7.15 -21.05
C GLY A 311 -4.01 5.93 -20.99
N ILE A 312 -2.69 6.12 -21.14
CA ILE A 312 -1.70 5.07 -20.97
C ILE A 312 -1.81 4.46 -19.56
N LEU A 313 -1.88 5.28 -18.52
CA LEU A 313 -1.97 4.80 -17.14
C LEU A 313 -3.27 4.01 -16.89
N VAL A 314 -4.41 4.44 -17.43
CA VAL A 314 -5.67 3.71 -17.32
C VAL A 314 -5.52 2.31 -17.94
N ILE A 315 -5.10 2.22 -19.20
CA ILE A 315 -4.95 0.95 -19.92
C ILE A 315 -3.94 0.05 -19.20
N SER A 316 -2.81 0.61 -18.81
CA SER A 316 -1.72 -0.15 -18.18
C SER A 316 -2.08 -0.67 -16.77
N ASN A 317 -2.87 0.07 -16.00
CA ASN A 317 -3.34 -0.41 -14.71
C ASN A 317 -4.47 -1.45 -14.84
N VAL A 318 -5.30 -1.40 -15.90
CA VAL A 318 -6.22 -2.50 -16.23
C VAL A 318 -5.44 -3.78 -16.54
N THR A 319 -4.35 -3.69 -17.31
CA THR A 319 -3.49 -4.87 -17.56
C THR A 319 -2.76 -5.32 -16.29
N ALA A 320 -2.36 -4.40 -15.41
CA ALA A 320 -1.77 -4.74 -14.11
C ALA A 320 -2.75 -5.51 -13.21
N PHE A 321 -4.04 -5.18 -13.23
CA PHE A 321 -5.07 -5.97 -12.55
C PHE A 321 -5.12 -7.41 -13.08
N ALA A 322 -5.12 -7.60 -14.41
CA ALA A 322 -5.00 -8.93 -15.00
C ALA A 322 -3.70 -9.62 -14.59
N GLY A 323 -2.61 -8.85 -14.43
CA GLY A 323 -1.33 -9.31 -13.90
C GLY A 323 -1.44 -9.90 -12.50
N TYR A 324 -2.22 -9.31 -11.59
CA TYR A 324 -2.45 -9.87 -10.26
C TYR A 324 -3.05 -11.28 -10.32
N VAL A 325 -4.08 -11.46 -11.14
CA VAL A 325 -4.74 -12.78 -11.32
C VAL A 325 -3.77 -13.80 -11.93
N PHE A 326 -3.05 -13.38 -12.97
CA PHE A 326 -2.09 -14.23 -13.66
C PHE A 326 -0.93 -14.67 -12.76
N HIS A 327 -0.29 -13.74 -12.05
CA HIS A 327 0.87 -14.07 -11.22
C HIS A 327 0.47 -14.78 -9.92
N GLY A 328 -0.73 -14.56 -9.41
CA GLY A 328 -1.30 -15.38 -8.33
C GLY A 328 -1.41 -16.84 -8.75
N TRP A 329 -2.03 -17.10 -9.90
CA TRP A 329 -2.15 -18.43 -10.48
C TRP A 329 -0.79 -19.06 -10.84
N LEU A 330 0.12 -18.28 -11.41
CA LEU A 330 1.46 -18.75 -11.78
C LEU A 330 2.28 -19.12 -10.54
N GLY A 331 2.14 -18.32 -9.46
CA GLY A 331 2.83 -18.55 -8.19
C GLY A 331 2.49 -19.90 -7.56
N ASP A 332 1.25 -20.34 -7.71
CA ASP A 332 0.81 -21.66 -7.24
C ASP A 332 1.36 -22.82 -8.09
N ARG A 333 1.79 -22.56 -9.35
CA ARG A 333 2.30 -23.59 -10.28
C ARG A 333 3.81 -23.73 -10.29
N ILE A 334 4.54 -22.63 -10.43
CA ILE A 334 6.01 -22.63 -10.56
C ILE A 334 6.72 -22.20 -9.29
N GLY A 335 5.96 -21.93 -8.22
CA GLY A 335 6.45 -21.40 -6.98
C GLY A 335 6.52 -19.86 -6.97
N ARG A 336 6.22 -19.29 -5.80
CA ARG A 336 6.06 -17.83 -5.65
C ARG A 336 7.34 -17.07 -5.90
N ARG A 337 8.48 -17.58 -5.40
CA ARG A 337 9.81 -17.01 -5.63
C ARG A 337 10.12 -16.84 -7.13
N ASN A 338 9.91 -17.91 -7.91
CA ASN A 338 10.22 -17.91 -9.34
C ASN A 338 9.28 -16.99 -10.12
N THR A 339 8.01 -16.95 -9.74
CA THR A 339 7.02 -16.03 -10.34
C THR A 339 7.41 -14.57 -10.12
N ILE A 340 7.84 -14.21 -8.91
CA ILE A 340 8.31 -12.85 -8.59
C ILE A 340 9.58 -12.53 -9.39
N ALA A 341 10.53 -13.45 -9.44
CA ALA A 341 11.79 -13.25 -10.16
C ALA A 341 11.56 -13.00 -11.65
N ILE A 342 10.75 -13.83 -12.31
CA ILE A 342 10.41 -13.68 -13.72
C ILE A 342 9.67 -12.37 -13.96
N GLY A 343 8.64 -12.08 -13.16
CA GLY A 343 7.84 -10.87 -13.31
C GLY A 343 8.69 -9.60 -13.19
N TRP A 344 9.44 -9.45 -12.13
CA TRP A 344 10.25 -8.22 -11.94
C TRP A 344 11.35 -8.07 -12.98
N THR A 345 11.99 -9.16 -13.42
CA THR A 345 12.97 -9.12 -14.51
C THR A 345 12.31 -8.69 -15.82
N LEU A 346 11.15 -9.27 -16.18
CA LEU A 346 10.43 -8.90 -17.40
C LEU A 346 9.85 -7.48 -17.32
N SER A 347 9.53 -6.99 -16.14
CA SER A 347 9.17 -5.58 -15.94
C SER A 347 10.32 -4.65 -16.31
N GLY A 348 11.53 -4.92 -15.82
CA GLY A 348 12.72 -4.17 -16.19
C GLY A 348 12.96 -4.17 -17.70
N ALA A 349 12.80 -5.32 -18.37
CA ALA A 349 12.92 -5.44 -19.82
C ALA A 349 11.86 -4.63 -20.58
N SER A 350 10.59 -4.72 -20.15
CA SER A 350 9.48 -4.01 -20.79
C SER A 350 9.63 -2.50 -20.66
N PHE A 351 9.99 -1.99 -19.48
CA PHE A 351 10.23 -0.57 -19.29
C PHE A 351 11.50 -0.10 -20.02
N SER A 352 12.54 -0.91 -20.09
CA SER A 352 13.72 -0.59 -20.91
C SER A 352 13.35 -0.46 -22.38
N GLY A 353 12.58 -1.40 -22.91
CA GLY A 353 12.04 -1.31 -24.28
C GLY A 353 11.18 -0.06 -24.48
N MET A 354 10.32 0.28 -23.50
CA MET A 354 9.50 1.49 -23.55
C MET A 354 10.38 2.77 -23.58
N LEU A 355 11.44 2.83 -22.78
CA LEU A 355 12.35 3.98 -22.76
C LEU A 355 13.13 4.11 -24.08
N LEU A 356 13.50 3.00 -24.72
CA LEU A 356 14.19 2.97 -26.01
C LEU A 356 13.26 3.19 -27.21
N ALA A 357 11.97 2.98 -27.07
CA ALA A 357 10.99 3.18 -28.15
C ALA A 357 11.08 4.63 -28.66
N PRO A 358 11.02 4.89 -29.98
CA PRO A 358 11.03 6.24 -30.52
C PRO A 358 9.86 7.08 -29.98
N ASN A 359 10.11 8.36 -29.71
CA ASN A 359 9.04 9.29 -29.34
C ASN A 359 8.03 9.37 -30.50
N GLY A 360 6.73 9.40 -30.16
CA GLY A 360 5.66 9.38 -31.17
C GLY A 360 5.14 7.98 -31.54
N THR A 361 5.82 6.88 -31.17
CA THR A 361 5.30 5.52 -31.36
C THR A 361 4.31 5.14 -30.24
N PHE A 362 3.18 5.85 -30.22
CA PHE A 362 2.21 5.79 -29.12
C PHE A 362 1.74 4.36 -28.79
N GLY A 363 1.39 3.58 -29.81
CA GLY A 363 0.95 2.17 -29.62
C GLY A 363 2.03 1.29 -29.00
N LEU A 364 3.30 1.46 -29.38
CA LEU A 364 4.41 0.70 -28.80
C LEU A 364 4.67 1.13 -27.34
N ILE A 365 4.60 2.43 -27.06
CA ILE A 365 4.75 2.95 -25.70
C ILE A 365 3.65 2.38 -24.80
N ILE A 366 2.36 2.38 -25.23
CA ILE A 366 1.27 1.79 -24.47
C ILE A 366 1.54 0.30 -24.22
N ALA A 367 1.87 -0.45 -25.26
CA ALA A 367 2.06 -1.90 -25.15
C ALA A 367 3.18 -2.25 -24.15
N LEU A 368 4.33 -1.60 -24.27
CA LEU A 368 5.49 -1.86 -23.41
C LEU A 368 5.29 -1.33 -21.99
N TYR A 369 4.62 -0.19 -21.81
CA TYR A 369 4.28 0.33 -20.50
C TYR A 369 3.27 -0.58 -19.79
N SER A 370 2.27 -1.06 -20.54
CA SER A 370 1.28 -2.01 -20.01
C SER A 370 1.91 -3.34 -19.62
N ALA A 371 2.80 -3.89 -20.45
CA ALA A 371 3.59 -5.07 -20.12
C ALA A 371 4.48 -4.79 -18.89
N GLY A 372 5.10 -3.61 -18.82
CA GLY A 372 5.91 -3.19 -17.69
C GLY A 372 5.12 -3.22 -16.37
N LEU A 373 3.93 -2.62 -16.33
CA LEU A 373 3.08 -2.63 -15.12
C LEU A 373 2.49 -4.02 -14.83
N PHE A 374 2.12 -4.79 -15.85
CA PHE A 374 1.66 -6.17 -15.69
C PHE A 374 2.68 -7.02 -14.93
N PHE A 375 3.96 -6.90 -15.30
CA PHE A 375 5.07 -7.62 -14.68
C PHE A 375 5.62 -6.93 -13.43
N LEU A 376 5.41 -5.64 -13.22
CA LEU A 376 5.84 -4.92 -12.02
C LEU A 376 4.90 -5.19 -10.84
N ILE A 377 3.61 -4.96 -11.08
CA ILE A 377 2.58 -4.93 -10.03
C ILE A 377 1.97 -6.32 -9.82
N GLY A 378 1.79 -7.11 -10.90
CA GLY A 378 1.20 -8.45 -10.82
C GLY A 378 1.86 -9.39 -9.82
N PRO A 379 3.20 -9.50 -9.75
CA PRO A 379 3.90 -10.39 -8.82
C PRO A 379 3.66 -10.10 -7.34
N TYR A 380 3.11 -8.95 -6.97
CA TYR A 380 2.71 -8.67 -5.59
C TYR A 380 1.63 -9.64 -5.08
N ALA A 381 0.81 -10.20 -5.98
CA ALA A 381 -0.10 -11.30 -5.62
C ALA A 381 0.63 -12.51 -5.02
N ALA A 382 1.80 -12.86 -5.58
CA ALA A 382 2.65 -13.92 -5.07
C ALA A 382 3.49 -13.48 -3.86
N LEU A 383 3.99 -12.24 -3.85
CA LEU A 383 4.86 -11.70 -2.80
C LEU A 383 4.18 -11.69 -1.43
N LEU A 384 2.90 -11.34 -1.36
CA LEU A 384 2.15 -11.27 -0.10
C LEU A 384 2.13 -12.62 0.62
N PHE A 385 1.92 -13.71 -0.13
CA PHE A 385 1.96 -15.06 0.43
C PHE A 385 3.40 -15.50 0.72
N PHE A 386 4.31 -15.20 -0.19
CA PHE A 386 5.72 -15.55 -0.05
C PHE A 386 6.34 -14.95 1.22
N ASN A 387 5.96 -13.73 1.58
CA ASN A 387 6.35 -13.13 2.85
C ASN A 387 5.87 -13.95 4.04
N GLY A 388 4.59 -14.34 4.05
CA GLY A 388 4.03 -15.16 5.13
C GLY A 388 4.66 -16.55 5.25
N GLU A 389 5.03 -17.17 4.12
CA GLU A 389 5.59 -18.52 4.04
C GLU A 389 7.11 -18.57 4.30
N SER A 390 7.79 -17.43 4.14
CA SER A 390 9.26 -17.35 4.26
C SER A 390 9.75 -17.13 5.68
N PHE A 391 8.85 -16.91 6.63
CA PHE A 391 9.20 -16.67 8.03
C PHE A 391 8.56 -17.69 8.96
N PRO A 392 9.27 -18.12 10.02
CA PRO A 392 8.68 -18.85 11.14
C PRO A 392 7.50 -18.06 11.74
N VAL A 393 6.51 -18.76 12.30
CA VAL A 393 5.28 -18.17 12.83
C VAL A 393 5.57 -17.01 13.81
N HIS A 394 6.51 -17.20 14.73
CA HIS A 394 6.87 -16.21 15.76
C HIS A 394 7.60 -14.96 15.23
N THR A 395 8.19 -14.98 14.01
CA THR A 395 8.87 -13.82 13.40
C THR A 395 8.16 -13.29 12.18
N ARG A 396 7.05 -13.89 11.76
CA ARG A 396 6.32 -13.59 10.52
C ARG A 396 5.86 -12.13 10.44
N ALA A 397 5.24 -11.63 11.50
CA ALA A 397 4.76 -10.25 11.55
C ALA A 397 5.91 -9.24 11.49
N THR A 398 6.96 -9.47 12.28
CA THR A 398 8.16 -8.62 12.31
C THR A 398 8.89 -8.64 10.96
N GLY A 399 9.08 -9.82 10.36
CA GLY A 399 9.70 -9.97 9.04
C GLY A 399 8.90 -9.26 7.94
N GLY A 400 7.59 -9.45 7.91
CA GLY A 400 6.70 -8.77 6.97
C GLY A 400 6.73 -7.25 7.09
N SER A 401 6.77 -6.72 8.31
CA SER A 401 6.89 -5.28 8.57
C SER A 401 8.23 -4.72 8.07
N ILE A 402 9.33 -5.44 8.27
CA ILE A 402 10.65 -5.04 7.78
C ILE A 402 10.68 -5.01 6.24
N ILE A 403 10.09 -6.02 5.58
CA ILE A 403 10.02 -6.06 4.11
C ILE A 403 9.20 -4.87 3.59
N ASN A 404 8.08 -4.55 4.23
CA ASN A 404 7.27 -3.39 3.85
C ASN A 404 8.04 -2.07 4.07
N ALA A 405 8.75 -1.95 5.17
CA ALA A 405 9.63 -0.81 5.45
C ALA A 405 10.74 -0.67 4.40
N ALA A 406 11.35 -1.78 3.97
CA ALA A 406 12.35 -1.80 2.91
C ALA A 406 11.79 -1.23 1.60
N GLY A 407 10.54 -1.52 1.26
CA GLY A 407 9.85 -0.90 0.12
C GLY A 407 9.76 0.62 0.24
N GLN A 408 9.36 1.15 1.40
CA GLN A 408 9.30 2.60 1.63
C GLN A 408 10.69 3.26 1.51
N VAL A 409 11.72 2.63 2.07
CA VAL A 409 13.10 3.09 1.93
C VAL A 409 13.51 3.10 0.45
N GLY A 410 13.12 2.07 -0.32
CA GLY A 410 13.35 2.00 -1.76
C GLY A 410 12.69 3.17 -2.52
N ALA A 411 11.44 3.50 -2.21
CA ALA A 411 10.75 4.65 -2.80
C ALA A 411 11.45 5.99 -2.48
N ILE A 412 11.85 6.17 -1.23
CA ILE A 412 12.59 7.39 -0.80
C ILE A 412 13.92 7.49 -1.53
N LEU A 413 14.71 6.42 -1.55
CA LEU A 413 15.99 6.38 -2.24
C LEU A 413 15.83 6.63 -3.74
N GLY A 414 14.85 5.99 -4.38
CA GLY A 414 14.54 6.23 -5.80
C GLY A 414 14.22 7.69 -6.08
N GLY A 415 13.40 8.31 -5.24
CA GLY A 415 13.08 9.73 -5.37
C GLY A 415 14.27 10.66 -5.19
N LEU A 416 15.14 10.39 -4.20
CA LEU A 416 16.38 11.15 -4.00
C LEU A 416 17.33 11.01 -5.19
N LEU A 417 17.54 9.79 -5.68
CA LEU A 417 18.45 9.50 -6.79
C LEU A 417 17.96 10.11 -8.11
N ILE A 418 16.65 9.99 -8.42
CA ILE A 418 16.06 10.64 -9.60
C ILE A 418 16.16 12.17 -9.48
N THR A 419 15.82 12.74 -8.31
CA THR A 419 15.95 14.18 -8.07
C THR A 419 17.38 14.66 -8.27
N PHE A 420 18.34 13.94 -7.68
CA PHE A 420 19.76 14.26 -7.80
C PHE A 420 20.21 14.27 -9.27
N THR A 421 19.91 13.22 -10.03
CA THR A 421 20.33 13.10 -11.42
C THR A 421 19.67 14.13 -12.34
N LEU A 422 18.37 14.44 -12.12
CA LEU A 422 17.68 15.51 -12.86
C LEU A 422 18.26 16.90 -12.55
N ASN A 423 18.73 17.15 -11.33
CA ASN A 423 19.44 18.38 -10.99
C ASN A 423 20.82 18.50 -11.68
N HIS A 424 21.40 17.35 -12.07
CA HIS A 424 22.68 17.28 -12.80
C HIS A 424 22.48 17.11 -14.32
N SER A 425 21.38 17.65 -14.84
CA SER A 425 21.07 17.69 -16.28
C SER A 425 20.87 16.33 -16.96
N TRP A 426 20.60 15.26 -16.20
CA TRP A 426 20.19 14.01 -16.80
C TRP A 426 18.77 14.13 -17.39
N THR A 427 18.52 13.40 -18.46
CA THR A 427 17.17 13.28 -18.99
C THR A 427 16.34 12.33 -18.13
N TRP A 428 15.02 12.46 -18.18
CA TRP A 428 14.11 11.52 -17.54
C TRP A 428 14.33 10.07 -18.01
N ILE A 429 14.67 9.89 -19.30
CA ILE A 429 14.96 8.57 -19.86
C ILE A 429 16.17 7.93 -19.16
N HIS A 430 17.29 8.66 -19.02
CA HIS A 430 18.47 8.15 -18.34
C HIS A 430 18.23 7.90 -16.85
N ALA A 431 17.55 8.83 -16.17
CA ALA A 431 17.23 8.69 -14.75
C ALA A 431 16.32 7.47 -14.50
N ALA A 432 15.27 7.29 -15.31
CA ALA A 432 14.36 6.15 -15.19
C ALA A 432 15.02 4.82 -15.57
N PHE A 433 15.94 4.82 -16.53
CA PHE A 433 16.70 3.62 -16.88
C PHE A 433 17.61 3.17 -15.73
N VAL A 434 18.43 4.08 -15.21
CA VAL A 434 19.42 3.76 -14.17
C VAL A 434 18.75 3.47 -12.83
N TRP A 435 17.78 4.28 -12.42
CA TRP A 435 17.15 4.20 -11.09
C TRP A 435 15.80 3.47 -11.07
N GLY A 436 15.28 3.11 -12.24
CA GLY A 436 14.07 2.31 -12.37
C GLY A 436 14.35 0.93 -12.97
N CYS A 437 14.80 0.85 -14.25
CA CYS A 437 14.94 -0.43 -14.94
C CYS A 437 16.03 -1.32 -14.34
N LEU A 438 17.24 -0.79 -14.10
CA LEU A 438 18.34 -1.59 -13.55
C LEU A 438 18.01 -2.17 -12.16
N PRO A 439 17.41 -1.41 -11.21
CA PRO A 439 16.97 -1.98 -9.95
C PRO A 439 15.87 -3.04 -10.12
N LEU A 440 14.95 -2.92 -11.10
CA LEU A 440 13.96 -3.95 -11.38
C LEU A 440 14.61 -5.26 -11.83
N PHE A 441 15.58 -5.21 -12.73
CA PHE A 441 16.37 -6.40 -13.10
C PHE A 441 17.08 -7.00 -11.88
N ALA A 442 17.74 -6.16 -11.10
CA ALA A 442 18.45 -6.61 -9.90
C ALA A 442 17.49 -7.22 -8.87
N SER A 443 16.31 -6.66 -8.69
CA SER A 443 15.30 -7.19 -7.76
C SER A 443 14.84 -8.60 -8.12
N GLY A 444 14.61 -8.84 -9.43
CA GLY A 444 14.25 -10.17 -9.95
C GLY A 444 15.37 -11.21 -9.79
N LEU A 445 16.62 -10.80 -9.85
CA LEU A 445 17.77 -11.68 -9.61
C LEU A 445 17.99 -11.92 -8.11
N VAL A 446 17.92 -10.86 -7.30
CA VAL A 446 18.14 -10.94 -5.85
C VAL A 446 17.11 -11.85 -5.17
N ILE A 447 15.84 -11.79 -5.57
CA ILE A 447 14.78 -12.62 -4.97
C ILE A 447 15.04 -14.13 -5.14
N LEU A 448 15.78 -14.55 -6.17
CA LEU A 448 16.19 -15.94 -6.35
C LEU A 448 17.08 -16.46 -5.22
N GLY A 449 17.74 -15.58 -4.49
CA GLY A 449 18.49 -15.91 -3.28
C GLY A 449 17.61 -16.34 -2.10
N ALA A 450 16.30 -16.08 -2.10
CA ALA A 450 15.38 -16.54 -1.08
C ALA A 450 15.18 -18.07 -1.14
N ARG A 451 14.66 -18.66 -0.03
CA ARG A 451 14.32 -20.09 -0.01
C ARG A 451 13.19 -20.35 -1.01
N ASN A 452 13.28 -21.45 -1.76
CA ASN A 452 12.17 -21.89 -2.59
C ASN A 452 11.19 -22.66 -1.70
N VAL A 453 10.10 -22.01 -1.34
CA VAL A 453 9.02 -22.60 -0.55
C VAL A 453 8.05 -23.26 -1.52
N ASP A 454 7.79 -24.57 -1.34
CA ASP A 454 6.78 -25.28 -2.11
C ASP A 454 5.39 -24.95 -1.54
N PRO A 455 4.52 -24.27 -2.31
CA PRO A 455 3.20 -23.84 -1.81
C PRO A 455 2.31 -25.01 -1.37
N HIS A 456 2.56 -26.22 -1.91
CA HIS A 456 1.78 -27.41 -1.60
C HIS A 456 2.22 -28.10 -0.30
N LYS A 457 3.41 -27.75 0.23
CA LYS A 457 3.99 -28.32 1.44
C LYS A 457 3.90 -27.42 2.67
N VAL A 458 3.44 -26.20 2.50
CA VAL A 458 3.26 -25.25 3.61
C VAL A 458 2.08 -25.72 4.45
N ARG A 459 2.35 -26.26 5.63
CA ARG A 459 1.32 -26.43 6.66
C ARG A 459 0.97 -25.05 7.19
N LEU A 460 -0.30 -24.70 7.09
CA LEU A 460 -0.87 -23.47 7.64
C LEU A 460 -1.29 -23.71 9.11
N ASP A 461 -0.36 -24.26 9.90
CA ASP A 461 -0.55 -24.46 11.34
C ASP A 461 -0.47 -23.13 12.08
#